data_9fc4ee5bcbbd1a3c53faad44e8d0eb7c
#
_entry.id   9fc4ee5bcbbd1a3c53faad44e8d0eb7c
#
_cell.length_a   1.000
_cell.length_b   1.000
_cell.length_c   1.000
_cell.angle_alpha   90.00
_cell.angle_beta   90.00
_cell.angle_gamma   90.00
#
_symmetry.space_group_name_H-M   'P 1'
#
loop_
_entity.id
_entity.type
_entity.pdbx_description
1 polymer ?
#
loop_
_entity_poly.entity_id
_entity_poly.type
_entity_poly.pdbx_seq_one_letter_code
_entity_poly.pdbx_strand_id
1 'polypeptide(L)'
;EANMPRSNLPLGEITGSVLDTYLEGNVGESIPGGQLVYEPREAQKGNAARAIFYMSTAYNFPLNGNVNSSKQNQDLLKSWHFADLPDNYEIARHEYIFDLQENRNPFIDSVEFVCYLDFDDNTHIGNPTDCSLSIDDIIQMNTIVFPVPSEDKVFIQVNSQNITGYEVMDMQGRLVKSDFDMNTSKLTLTANDLQSGVYLIRVITANGQSLAKIIMQ
;
A
#
# COMPACT_ATOMS: atom_id res chain seq x y z
N GLU A 1 11.47 20.91 20.13
CA GLU A 1 10.84 20.45 21.39
C GLU A 1 10.34 19.01 21.30
N ALA A 2 9.75 18.55 20.17
CA ALA A 2 9.30 17.17 19.99
C ALA A 2 10.41 16.09 20.04
N ASN A 3 11.65 16.47 19.81
CA ASN A 3 12.78 15.52 19.91
C ASN A 3 13.22 15.21 21.34
N MET A 4 12.82 16.00 22.33
CA MET A 4 13.24 15.75 23.71
C MET A 4 12.64 14.49 24.32
N PRO A 5 11.32 14.22 24.20
CA PRO A 5 10.73 12.97 24.69
C PRO A 5 11.23 11.76 23.91
N ARG A 6 11.39 11.89 22.57
CA ARG A 6 11.87 10.79 21.73
C ARG A 6 13.32 10.41 22.05
N SER A 7 14.20 11.38 22.32
CA SER A 7 15.63 11.12 22.53
C SER A 7 16.19 10.18 21.44
N ASN A 8 16.94 9.14 21.82
CA ASN A 8 17.49 8.09 20.94
C ASN A 8 16.67 6.82 20.95
N LEU A 9 15.39 6.89 21.35
CA LEU A 9 14.52 5.71 21.35
C LEU A 9 14.23 5.26 19.92
N PRO A 10 14.18 3.94 19.66
CA PRO A 10 13.71 3.42 18.38
C PRO A 10 12.24 3.77 18.19
N LEU A 11 11.84 3.85 16.94
CA LEU A 11 10.41 3.90 16.58
C LEU A 11 9.78 2.53 16.85
N GLY A 12 8.58 2.52 17.40
CA GLY A 12 7.89 1.27 17.73
C GLY A 12 6.46 1.49 18.17
N GLU A 13 5.66 0.46 18.15
CA GLU A 13 4.32 0.46 18.73
C GLU A 13 4.38 0.19 20.23
N ILE A 14 3.49 0.84 20.98
CA ILE A 14 3.38 0.70 22.43
C ILE A 14 2.20 -0.19 22.75
N THR A 15 2.47 -1.39 23.25
CA THR A 15 1.45 -2.31 23.78
C THR A 15 1.56 -2.49 25.29
N GLY A 16 2.62 -1.96 25.90
CA GLY A 16 2.82 -1.88 27.35
C GLY A 16 2.40 -0.53 27.92
N SER A 17 3.11 -0.08 28.97
CA SER A 17 2.81 1.17 29.67
C SER A 17 3.25 2.39 28.85
N VAL A 18 2.36 3.37 28.69
CA VAL A 18 2.73 4.71 28.20
C VAL A 18 3.36 5.47 29.37
N LEU A 19 4.56 6.01 29.16
CA LEU A 19 5.32 6.74 30.18
C LEU A 19 5.27 8.26 29.99
N ASP A 20 5.18 8.72 28.74
CA ASP A 20 5.10 10.13 28.39
C ASP A 20 4.34 10.34 27.08
N THR A 21 3.69 11.48 26.93
CA THR A 21 2.94 11.87 25.73
C THR A 21 3.26 13.30 25.34
N TYR A 22 3.59 13.52 24.08
CA TYR A 22 3.83 14.85 23.52
C TYR A 22 3.22 14.97 22.12
N LEU A 23 2.27 15.91 21.97
CA LEU A 23 1.59 16.20 20.70
C LEU A 23 1.10 14.92 19.98
N GLU A 24 0.39 14.08 20.71
CA GLU A 24 -0.16 12.79 20.23
C GLU A 24 0.88 11.69 19.92
N GLY A 25 2.18 11.98 20.08
CA GLY A 25 3.23 10.96 20.08
C GLY A 25 3.51 10.48 21.49
N ASN A 26 3.83 9.21 21.66
CA ASN A 26 3.98 8.56 22.95
C ASN A 26 5.39 7.97 23.12
N VAL A 27 5.88 7.98 24.35
CA VAL A 27 7.00 7.17 24.81
C VAL A 27 6.47 6.10 25.74
N GLY A 28 6.83 4.86 25.52
CA GLY A 28 6.36 3.77 26.34
C GLY A 28 7.06 2.46 26.06
N GLU A 29 6.55 1.41 26.66
CA GLU A 29 7.07 0.04 26.50
C GLU A 29 6.47 -0.61 25.25
N SER A 30 7.31 -1.17 24.39
CA SER A 30 6.88 -1.92 23.19
C SER A 30 5.96 -3.09 23.53
N ILE A 31 6.26 -3.77 24.66
CA ILE A 31 5.43 -4.76 25.34
C ILE A 31 5.55 -4.53 26.84
N PRO A 32 4.65 -5.03 27.69
CA PRO A 32 4.78 -4.90 29.16
C PRO A 32 6.15 -5.36 29.66
N GLY A 33 6.93 -4.45 30.28
CA GLY A 33 8.29 -4.70 30.71
C GLY A 33 9.34 -4.80 29.60
N GLY A 34 8.98 -4.42 28.38
CA GLY A 34 9.85 -4.47 27.20
C GLY A 34 10.71 -3.24 26.99
N GLN A 35 11.30 -3.13 25.81
CA GLN A 35 12.13 -1.99 25.42
C GLN A 35 11.27 -0.71 25.32
N LEU A 36 11.84 0.42 25.74
CA LEU A 36 11.23 1.72 25.49
C LEU A 36 11.35 2.08 24.02
N VAL A 37 10.22 2.56 23.48
CA VAL A 37 10.07 3.01 22.10
C VAL A 37 9.37 4.37 22.06
N TYR A 38 9.51 5.05 20.93
CA TYR A 38 8.69 6.21 20.61
C TYR A 38 7.70 5.83 19.50
N GLU A 39 6.42 6.03 19.78
CA GLU A 39 5.34 5.85 18.81
C GLU A 39 4.89 7.24 18.34
N PRO A 40 5.09 7.57 17.04
CA PRO A 40 4.53 8.78 16.45
C PRO A 40 3.00 8.73 16.43
N ARG A 41 2.35 9.89 16.35
CA ARG A 41 0.92 9.95 16.04
C ARG A 41 0.66 9.29 14.67
N GLU A 42 -0.55 8.77 14.46
CA GLU A 42 -0.93 8.00 13.27
C GLU A 42 -0.53 8.71 11.95
N ALA A 43 -0.92 9.97 11.77
CA ALA A 43 -0.63 10.78 10.59
C ALA A 43 0.86 11.18 10.42
N GLN A 44 1.77 10.55 11.15
CA GLN A 44 3.22 10.80 11.07
C GLN A 44 4.02 9.49 11.05
N LYS A 45 3.35 8.35 11.15
CA LYS A 45 4.00 7.04 11.13
C LYS A 45 4.70 6.79 9.80
N GLY A 46 3.99 7.01 8.68
CA GLY A 46 4.54 6.88 7.33
C GLY A 46 5.65 7.86 7.03
N ASN A 47 5.46 9.14 7.40
CA ASN A 47 6.49 10.17 7.23
C ASN A 47 7.78 9.82 7.98
N ALA A 48 7.65 9.31 9.22
CA ALA A 48 8.81 8.87 10.02
C ALA A 48 9.50 7.67 9.39
N ALA A 49 8.73 6.69 8.90
CA ALA A 49 9.28 5.52 8.21
C ALA A 49 10.06 5.92 6.95
N ARG A 50 9.48 6.77 6.08
CA ARG A 50 10.13 7.26 4.85
C ARG A 50 11.40 8.04 5.14
N ALA A 51 11.44 8.81 6.21
CA ALA A 51 12.65 9.51 6.64
C ALA A 51 13.76 8.53 7.09
N ILE A 52 13.41 7.48 7.84
CA ILE A 52 14.35 6.44 8.27
C ILE A 52 14.87 5.65 7.06
N PHE A 53 14.02 5.25 6.13
CA PHE A 53 14.44 4.54 4.90
C PHE A 53 15.39 5.38 4.06
N TYR A 54 15.10 6.67 3.91
CA TYR A 54 15.99 7.58 3.21
C TYR A 54 17.36 7.68 3.89
N MET A 55 17.39 7.86 5.20
CA MET A 55 18.65 7.94 5.96
C MET A 55 19.43 6.61 5.87
N SER A 56 18.74 5.47 5.96
CA SER A 56 19.35 4.16 5.84
C SER A 56 20.05 3.99 4.49
N THR A 57 19.37 4.30 3.39
CA THR A 57 19.92 4.15 2.03
C THR A 57 20.95 5.20 1.67
N ALA A 58 20.67 6.49 1.93
CA ALA A 58 21.55 7.60 1.55
C ALA A 58 22.90 7.57 2.26
N TYR A 59 22.94 7.09 3.49
CA TYR A 59 24.16 7.04 4.31
C TYR A 59 24.65 5.62 4.59
N ASN A 60 24.01 4.62 3.97
CA ASN A 60 24.33 3.20 4.16
C ASN A 60 24.35 2.79 5.66
N PHE A 61 23.27 3.15 6.37
CA PHE A 61 23.03 2.76 7.76
C PHE A 61 22.00 1.64 7.85
N PRO A 62 22.41 0.36 7.88
CA PRO A 62 21.49 -0.75 8.06
C PRO A 62 20.65 -0.59 9.34
N LEU A 63 19.35 -0.89 9.26
CA LEU A 63 18.44 -0.75 10.40
C LEU A 63 18.72 -1.78 11.49
N ASN A 64 19.27 -2.93 11.12
CA ASN A 64 19.72 -3.97 12.04
C ASN A 64 21.14 -3.73 12.59
N GLY A 65 21.80 -2.67 12.14
CA GLY A 65 23.16 -2.31 12.56
C GLY A 65 23.23 -1.77 13.99
N ASN A 66 24.39 -1.99 14.65
CA ASN A 66 24.68 -1.49 16.00
C ASN A 66 25.04 0.01 16.05
N VAL A 67 24.44 0.84 15.23
CA VAL A 67 24.66 2.26 15.32
C VAL A 67 23.77 2.81 16.43
N ASN A 68 24.40 3.11 17.57
CA ASN A 68 23.78 3.71 18.76
C ASN A 68 22.69 2.89 19.46
N SER A 69 22.79 1.56 19.45
CA SER A 69 21.88 0.62 20.17
C SER A 69 20.36 0.71 19.80
N SER A 70 19.99 1.52 18.85
CA SER A 70 18.58 1.70 18.47
C SER A 70 18.25 0.90 17.21
N LYS A 71 18.03 -0.41 17.38
CA LYS A 71 17.50 -1.24 16.28
C LYS A 71 16.13 -0.71 15.86
N GLN A 72 15.99 -0.39 14.59
CA GLN A 72 14.70 -0.14 13.98
C GLN A 72 14.15 -1.45 13.43
N ASN A 73 12.84 -1.63 13.50
CA ASN A 73 12.17 -2.79 12.91
C ASN A 73 11.71 -2.42 11.50
N GLN A 74 12.36 -2.97 10.46
CA GLN A 74 12.02 -2.65 9.09
C GLN A 74 10.60 -3.08 8.70
N ASP A 75 10.08 -4.21 9.22
CA ASP A 75 8.74 -4.70 8.89
C ASP A 75 7.68 -3.76 9.45
N LEU A 76 7.86 -3.31 10.69
CA LEU A 76 7.00 -2.31 11.31
C LEU A 76 7.04 -0.98 10.53
N LEU A 77 8.22 -0.51 10.17
CA LEU A 77 8.36 0.72 9.39
C LEU A 77 7.74 0.59 7.98
N LYS A 78 7.86 -0.57 7.34
CA LYS A 78 7.19 -0.87 6.07
C LYS A 78 5.67 -0.87 6.23
N SER A 79 5.15 -1.46 7.31
CA SER A 79 3.71 -1.43 7.58
C SER A 79 3.18 0.00 7.78
N TRP A 80 3.90 0.84 8.52
CA TRP A 80 3.56 2.26 8.69
C TRP A 80 3.63 3.05 7.39
N HIS A 81 4.65 2.79 6.58
CA HIS A 81 4.83 3.44 5.28
C HIS A 81 3.64 3.22 4.35
N PHE A 82 3.08 2.01 4.34
CA PHE A 82 1.92 1.67 3.51
C PHE A 82 0.59 2.07 4.14
N ALA A 83 0.48 2.10 5.47
CA ALA A 83 -0.72 2.55 6.16
C ALA A 83 -0.92 4.08 6.09
N ASP A 84 0.18 4.86 6.03
CA ASP A 84 0.21 6.32 6.00
C ASP A 84 1.01 6.79 4.78
N LEU A 85 0.35 6.78 3.60
CA LEU A 85 0.95 7.18 2.31
C LEU A 85 1.29 8.68 2.30
N PRO A 86 2.23 9.13 1.41
CA PRO A 86 2.57 10.55 1.30
C PRO A 86 1.34 11.42 1.04
N ASP A 87 1.06 12.35 1.94
CA ASP A 87 0.00 13.33 1.79
C ASP A 87 0.47 14.57 0.98
N ASN A 88 -0.47 15.44 0.64
CA ASN A 88 -0.17 16.65 -0.13
C ASN A 88 0.82 17.58 0.59
N TYR A 89 0.84 17.59 1.92
CA TYR A 89 1.78 18.40 2.69
C TYR A 89 3.19 17.83 2.64
N GLU A 90 3.33 16.51 2.78
CA GLU A 90 4.62 15.84 2.66
C GLU A 90 5.20 15.99 1.26
N ILE A 91 4.37 15.82 0.22
CA ILE A 91 4.77 16.02 -1.19
C ILE A 91 5.24 17.46 -1.42
N ALA A 92 4.46 18.46 -1.00
CA ALA A 92 4.83 19.87 -1.18
C ALA A 92 6.12 20.22 -0.42
N ARG A 93 6.29 19.70 0.81
CA ARG A 93 7.50 19.85 1.59
C ARG A 93 8.70 19.19 0.89
N HIS A 94 8.50 18.03 0.30
CA HIS A 94 9.52 17.28 -0.44
C HIS A 94 10.01 18.05 -1.67
N GLU A 95 9.09 18.65 -2.45
CA GLU A 95 9.44 19.54 -3.58
C GLU A 95 10.27 20.74 -3.12
N TYR A 96 9.84 21.39 -2.04
CA TYR A 96 10.58 22.53 -1.49
C TYR A 96 12.00 22.15 -1.02
N ILE A 97 12.16 20.97 -0.42
CA ILE A 97 13.48 20.46 -0.01
C ILE A 97 14.34 20.15 -1.23
N PHE A 98 13.76 19.59 -2.30
CA PHE A 98 14.46 19.33 -3.55
C PHE A 98 15.01 20.61 -4.19
N ASP A 99 14.24 21.70 -4.20
CA ASP A 99 14.68 23.00 -4.70
C ASP A 99 15.91 23.56 -3.94
N LEU A 100 16.09 23.17 -2.66
CA LEU A 100 17.20 23.63 -1.83
C LEU A 100 18.43 22.69 -1.85
N GLN A 101 18.20 21.38 -1.94
CA GLN A 101 19.23 20.37 -1.70
C GLN A 101 19.55 19.55 -2.97
N GLU A 102 18.78 19.72 -4.04
CA GLU A 102 18.92 19.02 -5.34
C GLU A 102 18.91 17.48 -5.21
N ASN A 103 18.34 16.95 -4.12
CA ASN A 103 18.15 15.53 -3.89
C ASN A 103 16.71 15.22 -3.45
N ARG A 104 16.26 14.01 -3.73
CA ARG A 104 14.89 13.57 -3.49
C ARG A 104 14.87 12.35 -2.56
N ASN A 105 13.81 12.23 -1.80
CA ASN A 105 13.53 10.98 -1.09
C ASN A 105 12.75 10.03 -2.01
N PRO A 106 13.36 8.95 -2.52
CA PRO A 106 12.71 8.06 -3.48
C PRO A 106 11.48 7.35 -2.91
N PHE A 107 11.38 7.21 -1.59
CA PHE A 107 10.26 6.57 -0.90
C PHE A 107 9.02 7.46 -0.77
N ILE A 108 9.14 8.76 -1.11
CA ILE A 108 8.01 9.68 -1.30
C ILE A 108 7.57 9.67 -2.75
N ASP A 109 8.53 9.67 -3.69
CA ASP A 109 8.26 9.68 -5.14
C ASP A 109 7.65 8.36 -5.64
N SER A 110 8.09 7.23 -5.07
CA SER A 110 7.71 5.88 -5.48
C SER A 110 7.66 4.99 -4.23
N VAL A 111 6.48 4.92 -3.63
CA VAL A 111 6.26 4.21 -2.36
C VAL A 111 6.62 2.73 -2.42
N GLU A 112 6.51 2.11 -3.59
CA GLU A 112 6.85 0.71 -3.83
C GLU A 112 8.36 0.42 -3.74
N PHE A 113 9.23 1.42 -3.76
CA PHE A 113 10.68 1.20 -3.70
C PHE A 113 11.13 0.54 -2.40
N VAL A 114 10.39 0.70 -1.30
CA VAL A 114 10.69 -0.01 -0.05
C VAL A 114 10.65 -1.53 -0.19
N CYS A 115 9.91 -2.04 -1.19
CA CYS A 115 9.76 -3.46 -1.46
C CYS A 115 11.04 -4.11 -1.97
N TYR A 116 11.82 -3.34 -2.70
CA TYR A 116 13.03 -3.83 -3.38
C TYR A 116 14.28 -3.76 -2.50
N LEU A 117 14.13 -3.38 -1.24
CA LEU A 117 15.25 -3.21 -0.32
C LEU A 117 15.03 -4.01 0.98
N ASP A 118 16.06 -4.75 1.37
CA ASP A 118 16.23 -5.21 2.73
C ASP A 118 17.03 -4.14 3.48
N PHE A 119 16.37 -3.45 4.41
CA PHE A 119 16.99 -2.37 5.18
C PHE A 119 17.83 -2.87 6.35
N ASP A 120 17.79 -4.17 6.66
CA ASP A 120 18.62 -4.75 7.71
C ASP A 120 20.09 -4.87 7.29
N ASP A 121 20.35 -4.92 5.98
CA ASP A 121 21.70 -4.95 5.41
C ASP A 121 21.88 -4.03 4.18
N ASN A 122 20.83 -3.28 3.81
CA ASN A 122 20.76 -2.42 2.63
C ASN A 122 21.03 -3.15 1.31
N THR A 123 20.60 -4.40 1.21
CA THR A 123 20.71 -5.17 -0.04
C THR A 123 19.46 -5.07 -0.90
N HIS A 124 19.64 -5.25 -2.21
CA HIS A 124 18.54 -5.24 -3.17
C HIS A 124 17.85 -6.60 -3.23
N ILE A 125 16.52 -6.60 -3.12
CA ILE A 125 15.65 -7.77 -3.27
C ILE A 125 15.16 -7.83 -4.71
N GLY A 126 15.56 -8.85 -5.48
CA GLY A 126 15.29 -8.96 -6.91
C GLY A 126 13.82 -9.17 -7.28
N ASN A 127 13.04 -9.88 -6.45
CA ASN A 127 11.61 -10.11 -6.61
C ASN A 127 10.95 -10.09 -5.23
N PRO A 128 10.43 -8.95 -4.80
CA PRO A 128 9.75 -8.86 -3.52
C PRO A 128 8.43 -9.63 -3.59
N THR A 129 8.33 -10.72 -2.81
CA THR A 129 7.09 -11.51 -2.68
C THR A 129 6.13 -10.96 -1.64
N ASP A 130 6.62 -10.14 -0.69
CA ASP A 130 5.91 -9.76 0.53
C ASP A 130 5.65 -8.27 0.65
N CYS A 131 5.81 -7.52 -0.43
CA CYS A 131 5.46 -6.12 -0.45
C CYS A 131 4.06 -5.94 -1.04
N SER A 132 3.11 -6.67 -0.52
CA SER A 132 1.73 -6.30 -0.76
C SER A 132 1.47 -5.00 0.00
N LEU A 133 1.29 -3.89 -0.71
CA LEU A 133 0.25 -2.96 -0.29
C LEU A 133 -0.93 -3.85 0.08
N SER A 134 -1.32 -3.91 1.34
CA SER A 134 -2.60 -4.52 1.72
C SER A 134 -3.75 -3.62 1.30
N ILE A 135 -3.90 -3.42 0.03
CA ILE A 135 -5.18 -3.60 -0.63
C ILE A 135 -5.28 -5.12 -0.66
N ASP A 136 -6.21 -5.67 0.15
CA ASP A 136 -6.52 -7.11 0.20
C ASP A 136 -6.12 -7.77 -1.10
N ASP A 137 -5.22 -8.75 -1.05
CA ASP A 137 -4.62 -9.36 -2.24
C ASP A 137 -5.50 -9.12 -3.47
N ILE A 138 -5.23 -8.06 -4.23
CA ILE A 138 -5.56 -8.14 -5.64
C ILE A 138 -4.55 -9.18 -6.13
N ILE A 139 -4.82 -10.44 -5.79
CA ILE A 139 -4.36 -11.55 -6.62
C ILE A 139 -4.66 -11.00 -8.00
N GLN A 140 -3.63 -10.76 -8.81
CA GLN A 140 -3.86 -10.47 -10.22
C GLN A 140 -4.51 -11.73 -10.76
N MET A 141 -5.80 -11.84 -10.47
CA MET A 141 -6.64 -12.82 -11.08
C MET A 141 -6.63 -12.43 -12.54
N ASN A 142 -5.96 -13.22 -13.37
CA ASN A 142 -5.94 -13.01 -14.80
C ASN A 142 -7.38 -13.14 -15.30
N THR A 143 -8.11 -12.03 -15.19
CA THR A 143 -9.43 -11.89 -15.79
C THR A 143 -9.25 -11.65 -17.26
N ILE A 144 -9.72 -12.59 -18.05
CA ILE A 144 -9.69 -12.54 -19.50
C ILE A 144 -11.05 -12.01 -19.95
N VAL A 145 -11.05 -10.94 -20.72
CA VAL A 145 -12.24 -10.33 -21.32
C VAL A 145 -12.10 -10.37 -22.82
N PHE A 146 -13.04 -10.99 -23.51
CA PHE A 146 -12.99 -11.13 -24.97
C PHE A 146 -14.38 -11.31 -25.60
N PRO A 147 -14.60 -10.87 -26.87
CA PRO A 147 -13.76 -9.94 -27.59
C PRO A 147 -13.86 -8.52 -27.00
N VAL A 148 -12.84 -7.70 -27.16
CA VAL A 148 -12.84 -6.28 -26.80
C VAL A 148 -12.15 -5.51 -27.93
N PRO A 149 -12.86 -4.61 -28.64
CA PRO A 149 -14.29 -4.26 -28.53
C PRO A 149 -15.25 -5.36 -28.95
N SER A 150 -16.51 -5.25 -28.50
CA SER A 150 -17.59 -6.19 -28.83
C SER A 150 -18.84 -5.47 -29.32
N GLU A 151 -19.52 -6.04 -30.34
CA GLU A 151 -20.79 -5.53 -30.90
C GLU A 151 -22.01 -6.21 -30.28
N ASP A 152 -21.87 -7.47 -29.85
CA ASP A 152 -23.00 -8.28 -29.38
C ASP A 152 -22.83 -8.74 -27.94
N LYS A 153 -21.72 -9.41 -27.65
CA LYS A 153 -21.49 -10.01 -26.32
C LYS A 153 -20.02 -10.09 -25.98
N VAL A 154 -19.72 -9.91 -24.70
CA VAL A 154 -18.40 -10.05 -24.11
C VAL A 154 -18.38 -11.19 -23.10
N PHE A 155 -17.34 -11.98 -23.13
CA PHE A 155 -17.09 -13.07 -22.21
C PHE A 155 -16.04 -12.66 -21.20
N ILE A 156 -16.28 -12.99 -19.95
CA ILE A 156 -15.38 -12.75 -18.84
C ILE A 156 -15.08 -14.07 -18.17
N GLN A 157 -13.81 -14.38 -18.00
CA GLN A 157 -13.33 -15.58 -17.33
C GLN A 157 -12.21 -15.22 -16.36
N VAL A 158 -12.15 -15.96 -15.26
CA VAL A 158 -11.05 -15.89 -14.30
C VAL A 158 -10.33 -17.23 -14.29
N ASN A 159 -9.00 -17.21 -14.43
CA ASN A 159 -8.24 -18.44 -14.46
C ASN A 159 -8.37 -19.21 -13.14
N SER A 160 -8.76 -20.49 -13.26
CA SER A 160 -8.83 -21.47 -12.18
C SER A 160 -9.77 -21.13 -11.00
N GLN A 161 -10.70 -20.17 -11.18
CA GLN A 161 -11.66 -19.78 -10.13
C GLN A 161 -13.06 -19.56 -10.70
N ASN A 162 -14.05 -19.69 -9.82
CA ASN A 162 -15.42 -19.34 -10.15
C ASN A 162 -15.73 -17.91 -9.74
N ILE A 163 -16.47 -17.21 -10.60
CA ILE A 163 -17.00 -15.87 -10.36
C ILE A 163 -18.17 -16.01 -9.39
N THR A 164 -18.12 -15.31 -8.27
CA THR A 164 -19.18 -15.28 -7.24
C THR A 164 -20.02 -14.01 -7.31
N GLY A 165 -19.52 -12.98 -8.00
CA GLY A 165 -20.24 -11.73 -8.24
C GLY A 165 -19.51 -10.83 -9.21
N TYR A 166 -20.22 -9.80 -9.68
CA TYR A 166 -19.61 -8.74 -10.49
C TYR A 166 -20.33 -7.41 -10.34
N GLU A 167 -19.64 -6.34 -10.66
CA GLU A 167 -20.16 -4.98 -10.78
C GLU A 167 -19.61 -4.33 -12.05
N VAL A 168 -20.47 -3.72 -12.83
CA VAL A 168 -20.10 -2.93 -14.01
C VAL A 168 -20.35 -1.47 -13.74
N MET A 169 -19.34 -0.65 -13.96
CA MET A 169 -19.37 0.80 -13.76
C MET A 169 -19.08 1.50 -15.09
N ASP A 170 -19.71 2.67 -15.29
CA ASP A 170 -19.35 3.55 -16.39
C ASP A 170 -18.05 4.34 -16.05
N MET A 171 -17.59 5.15 -17.01
CA MET A 171 -16.37 5.95 -16.84
C MET A 171 -16.51 7.08 -15.80
N GLN A 172 -17.70 7.34 -15.28
CA GLN A 172 -17.97 8.26 -14.18
C GLN A 172 -18.05 7.54 -12.83
N GLY A 173 -17.82 6.21 -12.80
CA GLY A 173 -17.87 5.38 -11.59
C GLY A 173 -19.30 5.05 -11.14
N ARG A 174 -20.33 5.31 -11.95
CA ARG A 174 -21.71 4.96 -11.62
C ARG A 174 -21.92 3.47 -11.90
N LEU A 175 -22.53 2.77 -10.95
CA LEU A 175 -22.93 1.38 -11.11
C LEU A 175 -24.01 1.26 -12.19
N VAL A 176 -23.74 0.47 -13.23
CA VAL A 176 -24.65 0.21 -14.35
C VAL A 176 -25.35 -1.12 -14.19
N LYS A 177 -24.60 -2.14 -13.76
CA LYS A 177 -25.09 -3.50 -13.57
C LYS A 177 -24.30 -4.22 -12.51
N SER A 178 -24.94 -5.06 -11.71
CA SER A 178 -24.28 -5.96 -10.77
C SER A 178 -25.12 -7.24 -10.60
N ASP A 179 -24.44 -8.29 -10.21
CA ASP A 179 -25.06 -9.53 -9.76
C ASP A 179 -24.12 -10.23 -8.77
N PHE A 180 -24.70 -10.87 -7.77
CA PHE A 180 -24.01 -11.57 -6.70
C PHE A 180 -24.64 -12.94 -6.48
N ASP A 181 -24.07 -13.74 -5.60
CA ASP A 181 -24.55 -15.10 -5.31
C ASP A 181 -24.54 -16.05 -6.53
N MET A 182 -23.63 -15.81 -7.46
CA MET A 182 -23.38 -16.69 -8.59
C MET A 182 -22.21 -17.64 -8.33
N ASN A 183 -22.11 -18.68 -9.14
CA ASN A 183 -20.99 -19.63 -9.11
C ASN A 183 -20.72 -20.14 -10.52
N THR A 184 -20.00 -19.34 -11.30
CA THR A 184 -19.75 -19.64 -12.72
C THR A 184 -18.30 -19.44 -13.10
N SER A 185 -17.76 -20.30 -13.92
CA SER A 185 -16.40 -20.14 -14.49
C SER A 185 -16.35 -19.13 -15.63
N LYS A 186 -17.52 -18.72 -16.16
CA LYS A 186 -17.62 -17.79 -17.27
C LYS A 186 -18.86 -16.91 -17.13
N LEU A 187 -18.67 -15.61 -17.15
CA LEU A 187 -19.73 -14.61 -17.22
C LEU A 187 -19.88 -14.12 -18.65
N THR A 188 -21.12 -13.89 -19.10
CA THR A 188 -21.43 -13.31 -20.41
C THR A 188 -22.28 -12.07 -20.20
N LEU A 189 -21.87 -10.95 -20.78
CA LEU A 189 -22.64 -9.71 -20.87
C LEU A 189 -22.94 -9.43 -22.34
N THR A 190 -24.16 -8.94 -22.62
CA THR A 190 -24.64 -8.70 -23.99
C THR A 190 -24.95 -7.23 -24.25
N ALA A 191 -25.17 -6.86 -25.50
CA ALA A 191 -25.62 -5.51 -25.89
C ALA A 191 -26.99 -5.13 -25.26
N ASN A 192 -27.79 -6.10 -24.80
CA ASN A 192 -29.00 -5.82 -24.03
C ASN A 192 -28.68 -5.42 -22.57
N ASP A 193 -27.53 -5.82 -22.06
CA ASP A 193 -27.07 -5.50 -20.70
C ASP A 193 -26.35 -4.17 -20.62
N LEU A 194 -25.57 -3.83 -21.68
CA LEU A 194 -24.71 -2.66 -21.73
C LEU A 194 -24.86 -1.96 -23.08
N GLN A 195 -25.22 -0.68 -23.07
CA GLN A 195 -25.23 0.15 -24.27
C GLN A 195 -23.81 0.34 -24.82
N SER A 196 -23.69 0.90 -26.05
CA SER A 196 -22.39 1.25 -26.62
C SER A 196 -21.65 2.21 -25.69
N GLY A 197 -20.43 1.87 -25.33
CA GLY A 197 -19.64 2.66 -24.39
C GLY A 197 -18.43 1.91 -23.82
N VAL A 198 -17.70 2.59 -22.95
CA VAL A 198 -16.57 2.06 -22.21
C VAL A 198 -16.98 1.85 -20.76
N TYR A 199 -16.69 0.67 -20.23
CA TYR A 199 -17.07 0.26 -18.88
C TYR A 199 -15.87 -0.35 -18.16
N LEU A 200 -15.89 -0.30 -16.83
CA LEU A 200 -15.05 -1.08 -15.95
C LEU A 200 -15.89 -2.16 -15.30
N ILE A 201 -15.45 -3.40 -15.36
CA ILE A 201 -16.05 -4.51 -14.63
C ILE A 201 -15.16 -4.91 -13.47
N ARG A 202 -15.73 -4.96 -12.28
CA ARG A 202 -15.14 -5.60 -11.11
C ARG A 202 -15.70 -7.00 -11.00
N VAL A 203 -14.84 -8.00 -11.06
CA VAL A 203 -15.18 -9.42 -10.93
C VAL A 203 -14.78 -9.90 -9.56
N ILE A 204 -15.67 -10.58 -8.86
CA ILE A 204 -15.50 -11.06 -7.48
C ILE A 204 -15.47 -12.60 -7.51
N THR A 205 -14.54 -13.17 -6.76
CA THR A 205 -14.40 -14.61 -6.56
C THR A 205 -14.25 -14.90 -5.06
N ALA A 206 -14.18 -16.19 -4.70
CA ALA A 206 -13.95 -16.57 -3.29
C ALA A 206 -12.58 -16.11 -2.73
N ASN A 207 -11.59 -15.86 -3.60
CA ASN A 207 -10.22 -15.56 -3.19
C ASN A 207 -9.82 -14.10 -3.47
N GLY A 208 -10.75 -13.22 -3.88
CA GLY A 208 -10.47 -11.82 -4.11
C GLY A 208 -11.27 -11.23 -5.27
N GLN A 209 -10.83 -10.10 -5.78
CA GLN A 209 -11.50 -9.36 -6.85
C GLN A 209 -10.50 -8.89 -7.92
N SER A 210 -10.97 -8.69 -9.14
CA SER A 210 -10.16 -8.10 -10.22
C SER A 210 -10.95 -7.04 -10.98
N LEU A 211 -10.23 -6.16 -11.66
CA LEU A 211 -10.81 -5.11 -12.48
C LEU A 211 -10.39 -5.31 -13.94
N ALA A 212 -11.35 -5.19 -14.86
CA ALA A 212 -11.09 -5.28 -16.29
C ALA A 212 -11.88 -4.23 -17.06
N LYS A 213 -11.45 -3.93 -18.29
CA LYS A 213 -12.10 -2.95 -19.17
C LYS A 213 -12.96 -3.68 -20.20
N ILE A 214 -14.19 -3.19 -20.41
CA ILE A 214 -15.12 -3.63 -21.47
C ILE A 214 -15.34 -2.46 -22.44
N ILE A 215 -15.39 -2.75 -23.74
CA ILE A 215 -15.78 -1.79 -24.78
C ILE A 215 -16.91 -2.43 -25.58
N MET A 216 -18.13 -1.85 -25.51
CA MET A 216 -19.28 -2.22 -26.32
C MET A 216 -19.44 -1.20 -27.45
N GLN A 217 -19.68 -1.68 -28.67
CA GLN A 217 -19.90 -0.87 -29.90
C GLN A 217 -21.33 -0.95 -30.38
#